data_6e6d5c52e87ffddec4c18aba7c558182
#
_entry.id   6e6d5c52e87ffddec4c18aba7c558182
#
_cell.length_a   1.000
_cell.length_b   1.000
_cell.length_c   1.000
_cell.angle_alpha   90.00
_cell.angle_beta   90.00
_cell.angle_gamma   90.00
#
_symmetry.space_group_name_H-M   'P 1'
#
loop_
_entity.id
_entity.type
_entity.pdbx_description
1 polymer ?
#
loop_
_entity_poly.entity_id
_entity_poly.type
_entity_poly.pdbx_seq_one_letter_code
_entity_poly.pdbx_strand_id
1 'polypeptide(L)'
;MKPWERFLEKYAAFGMAPSVERYVDLFDVDATLLHPGMKSPIGRDQVAQFIERALKRLPAFRFIPIHWNFRGDTIFVEARNSAEVNGKPIAWPSIYRIVLREDRVLHGRAFYDRTEVLAQFDPSRASSGVNAHSRLLDGAVPGGASGSDRDISAELHDRFVKPYAENWKKPDPDRFADFYRPQARMINPGFERPLGTAELPQYYRLLIADTPGLSLRLERWAGSPSLLFCEWTATGQMGGRPKTLSLVDRFTLDGFQAVEGVAYFDRLELLAMADPAAARIGDVSDSSAALPR
;
A
#
# COMPACT_ATOMS: atom_id res chain seq x y z
N MET A 1 17.11 7.62 -21.42
CA MET A 1 16.21 7.54 -20.25
C MET A 1 15.37 6.30 -20.37
N LYS A 2 15.33 5.46 -19.36
CA LYS A 2 14.57 4.21 -19.34
C LYS A 2 13.05 4.51 -19.25
N PRO A 3 12.17 3.59 -19.68
CA PRO A 3 10.71 3.80 -19.63
C PRO A 3 10.20 4.18 -18.23
N TRP A 4 10.65 3.47 -17.20
CA TRP A 4 10.23 3.74 -15.82
C TRP A 4 10.74 5.10 -15.30
N GLU A 5 11.88 5.63 -15.77
CA GLU A 5 12.37 6.96 -15.42
C GLU A 5 11.44 8.04 -15.98
N ARG A 6 11.05 7.93 -17.27
CA ARG A 6 10.08 8.84 -17.88
C ARG A 6 8.73 8.78 -17.19
N PHE A 7 8.27 7.58 -16.83
CA PHE A 7 7.05 7.41 -16.06
C PHE A 7 7.12 8.14 -14.71
N LEU A 8 8.19 7.95 -13.93
CA LEU A 8 8.35 8.59 -12.63
C LEU A 8 8.40 10.12 -12.72
N GLU A 9 9.03 10.68 -13.74
CA GLU A 9 9.02 12.13 -13.98
C GLU A 9 7.60 12.65 -14.23
N LYS A 10 6.83 12.01 -15.10
CA LYS A 10 5.42 12.35 -15.37
C LYS A 10 4.58 12.20 -14.09
N TYR A 11 4.82 11.13 -13.34
CA TYR A 11 4.07 10.82 -12.13
C TYR A 11 4.33 11.84 -11.02
N ALA A 12 5.59 12.22 -10.83
CA ALA A 12 5.95 13.30 -9.91
C ALA A 12 5.39 14.65 -10.35
N ALA A 13 5.44 14.97 -11.65
CA ALA A 13 4.86 16.18 -12.20
C ALA A 13 3.33 16.27 -11.99
N PHE A 14 2.62 15.14 -12.16
CA PHE A 14 1.21 15.06 -11.77
C PHE A 14 1.04 15.34 -10.27
N GLY A 15 1.85 14.73 -9.41
CA GLY A 15 1.75 14.90 -7.95
C GLY A 15 1.92 16.35 -7.48
N MET A 16 2.78 17.11 -8.17
CA MET A 16 3.03 18.52 -7.84
C MET A 16 1.96 19.48 -8.37
N ALA A 17 1.34 19.16 -9.51
CA ALA A 17 0.31 19.97 -10.13
C ALA A 17 -0.79 19.06 -10.72
N PRO A 18 -1.65 18.49 -9.87
CA PRO A 18 -2.66 17.52 -10.29
C PRO A 18 -3.68 18.14 -11.24
N SER A 19 -3.91 17.46 -12.38
CA SER A 19 -5.00 17.75 -13.29
C SER A 19 -5.51 16.44 -13.93
N VAL A 20 -6.71 16.49 -14.48
CA VAL A 20 -7.32 15.35 -15.17
C VAL A 20 -6.47 14.90 -16.35
N GLU A 21 -6.02 15.87 -17.17
CA GLU A 21 -5.23 15.62 -18.37
C GLU A 21 -3.90 14.95 -18.04
N ARG A 22 -3.17 15.47 -17.04
CA ARG A 22 -1.90 14.92 -16.60
C ARG A 22 -2.07 13.50 -16.06
N TYR A 23 -3.16 13.25 -15.32
CA TYR A 23 -3.41 11.92 -14.80
C TYR A 23 -3.73 10.92 -15.91
N VAL A 24 -4.63 11.29 -16.84
CA VAL A 24 -5.02 10.43 -17.98
C VAL A 24 -3.84 10.13 -18.89
N ASP A 25 -2.91 11.09 -19.08
CA ASP A 25 -1.71 10.87 -19.90
C ASP A 25 -0.74 9.84 -19.33
N LEU A 26 -0.84 9.53 -18.05
CA LEU A 26 -0.07 8.44 -17.43
C LEU A 26 -0.52 7.06 -17.93
N PHE A 27 -1.73 6.89 -18.45
CA PHE A 27 -2.35 5.61 -18.72
C PHE A 27 -2.30 5.22 -20.19
N ASP A 28 -2.01 3.93 -20.42
CA ASP A 28 -2.14 3.28 -21.72
C ASP A 28 -3.62 3.20 -22.16
N VAL A 29 -3.87 2.98 -23.45
CA VAL A 29 -5.24 2.84 -24.00
C VAL A 29 -5.99 1.64 -23.41
N ASP A 30 -5.25 0.56 -23.12
CA ASP A 30 -5.79 -0.68 -22.54
C ASP A 30 -5.67 -0.73 -21.02
N ALA A 31 -5.40 0.42 -20.39
CA ALA A 31 -5.11 0.48 -18.97
C ALA A 31 -6.27 0.06 -18.07
N THR A 32 -5.92 -0.52 -16.93
CA THR A 32 -6.83 -0.74 -15.80
C THR A 32 -6.30 -0.12 -14.52
N LEU A 33 -7.22 0.36 -13.68
CA LEU A 33 -6.90 0.97 -12.38
C LEU A 33 -7.79 0.38 -11.28
N LEU A 34 -7.18 0.00 -10.15
CA LEU A 34 -7.88 -0.48 -8.96
C LEU A 34 -7.43 0.30 -7.72
N HIS A 35 -8.37 0.88 -7.00
CA HIS A 35 -8.15 1.52 -5.69
C HIS A 35 -8.91 0.77 -4.59
N PRO A 36 -8.50 0.92 -3.31
CA PRO A 36 -9.27 0.42 -2.18
C PRO A 36 -10.74 0.88 -2.25
N GLY A 37 -11.67 -0.04 -2.01
CA GLY A 37 -13.11 0.19 -2.11
C GLY A 37 -13.72 0.01 -3.49
N MET A 38 -12.96 -0.10 -4.56
CA MET A 38 -13.50 -0.44 -5.88
C MET A 38 -13.83 -1.94 -5.94
N LYS A 39 -15.02 -2.29 -6.43
CA LYS A 39 -15.47 -3.69 -6.61
C LYS A 39 -14.71 -4.39 -7.74
N SER A 40 -14.29 -3.65 -8.75
CA SER A 40 -13.56 -4.13 -9.93
C SER A 40 -12.64 -3.05 -10.48
N PRO A 41 -11.61 -3.43 -11.23
CA PRO A 41 -10.78 -2.46 -11.95
C PRO A 41 -11.63 -1.63 -12.93
N ILE A 42 -11.32 -0.35 -13.05
CA ILE A 42 -11.89 0.55 -14.07
C ILE A 42 -10.95 0.65 -15.26
N GLY A 43 -11.51 0.78 -16.46
CA GLY A 43 -10.75 1.03 -17.70
C GLY A 43 -10.37 2.50 -17.87
N ARG A 44 -9.50 2.77 -18.87
CA ARG A 44 -8.99 4.12 -19.16
C ARG A 44 -10.08 5.17 -19.34
N ASP A 45 -11.19 4.83 -19.99
CA ASP A 45 -12.29 5.77 -20.22
C ASP A 45 -12.96 6.25 -18.92
N GLN A 46 -12.88 5.44 -17.86
CA GLN A 46 -13.40 5.77 -16.54
C GLN A 46 -12.38 6.47 -15.64
N VAL A 47 -11.08 6.42 -16.00
CA VAL A 47 -10.00 7.03 -15.21
C VAL A 47 -10.15 8.55 -15.16
N ALA A 48 -10.55 9.20 -16.26
CA ALA A 48 -10.79 10.64 -16.28
C ALA A 48 -11.89 11.07 -15.29
N GLN A 49 -13.01 10.36 -15.29
CA GLN A 49 -14.11 10.63 -14.35
C GLN A 49 -13.73 10.32 -12.90
N PHE A 50 -12.94 9.27 -12.69
CA PHE A 50 -12.42 8.91 -11.37
C PHE A 50 -11.57 10.03 -10.79
N ILE A 51 -10.55 10.49 -11.52
CA ILE A 51 -9.64 11.52 -11.03
C ILE A 51 -10.34 12.89 -10.90
N GLU A 52 -11.23 13.23 -11.81
CA GLU A 52 -12.02 14.47 -11.72
C GLU A 52 -12.83 14.51 -10.40
N ARG A 53 -13.53 13.41 -10.08
CA ARG A 53 -14.26 13.30 -8.81
C ARG A 53 -13.33 13.35 -7.60
N ALA A 54 -12.17 12.68 -7.66
CA ALA A 54 -11.20 12.70 -6.60
C ALA A 54 -10.66 14.12 -6.34
N LEU A 55 -10.25 14.84 -7.38
CA LEU A 55 -9.73 16.21 -7.25
C LEU A 55 -10.79 17.20 -6.75
N LYS A 56 -12.08 17.03 -7.12
CA LYS A 56 -13.18 17.83 -6.57
C LYS A 56 -13.42 17.59 -5.09
N ARG A 57 -13.23 16.33 -4.62
CA ARG A 57 -13.44 15.94 -3.21
C ARG A 57 -12.23 16.22 -2.30
N LEU A 58 -11.06 16.30 -2.89
CA LEU A 58 -9.78 16.47 -2.21
C LEU A 58 -9.08 17.75 -2.72
N PRO A 59 -9.59 18.93 -2.36
CA PRO A 59 -8.94 20.21 -2.69
C PRO A 59 -7.47 20.21 -2.23
N ALA A 60 -6.64 20.95 -2.95
CA ALA A 60 -5.19 21.03 -2.69
C ALA A 60 -4.47 19.66 -2.67
N PHE A 61 -5.04 18.64 -3.35
CA PHE A 61 -4.40 17.33 -3.44
C PHE A 61 -2.96 17.44 -3.91
N ARG A 62 -2.07 16.73 -3.24
CA ARG A 62 -0.66 16.55 -3.61
C ARG A 62 -0.29 15.09 -3.43
N PHE A 63 0.61 14.66 -4.26
CA PHE A 63 1.16 13.33 -4.26
C PHE A 63 2.68 13.43 -4.39
N ILE A 64 3.40 12.93 -3.41
CA ILE A 64 4.87 13.01 -3.37
C ILE A 64 5.43 11.60 -3.32
N PRO A 65 6.05 11.08 -4.41
CA PRO A 65 6.81 9.84 -4.37
C PRO A 65 7.98 9.96 -3.38
N ILE A 66 8.08 9.01 -2.45
CA ILE A 66 9.13 8.98 -1.43
C ILE A 66 10.13 7.87 -1.75
N HIS A 67 9.65 6.65 -1.89
CA HIS A 67 10.47 5.49 -2.21
C HIS A 67 9.90 4.75 -3.41
N TRP A 68 10.76 4.17 -4.23
CA TRP A 68 10.32 3.32 -5.35
C TRP A 68 11.37 2.28 -5.68
N ASN A 69 10.91 1.19 -6.23
CA ASN A 69 11.75 0.16 -6.82
C ASN A 69 11.04 -0.51 -7.98
N PHE A 70 11.78 -1.09 -8.91
CA PHE A 70 11.22 -1.73 -10.08
C PHE A 70 11.86 -3.10 -10.33
N ARG A 71 11.09 -3.98 -11.00
CA ARG A 71 11.56 -5.27 -11.49
C ARG A 71 10.78 -5.64 -12.74
N GLY A 72 11.51 -5.79 -13.87
CA GLY A 72 10.88 -6.00 -15.17
C GLY A 72 10.02 -4.79 -15.59
N ASP A 73 8.74 -5.05 -15.81
CA ASP A 73 7.71 -4.06 -16.16
C ASP A 73 6.98 -3.46 -14.95
N THR A 74 7.24 -3.97 -13.76
CA THR A 74 6.54 -3.59 -12.53
C THR A 74 7.35 -2.62 -11.70
N ILE A 75 6.72 -1.51 -11.32
CA ILE A 75 7.27 -0.53 -10.37
C ILE A 75 6.34 -0.43 -9.15
N PHE A 76 6.92 -0.37 -7.96
CA PHE A 76 6.26 0.03 -6.73
C PHE A 76 6.70 1.42 -6.36
N VAL A 77 5.74 2.27 -5.98
CA VAL A 77 5.99 3.64 -5.54
C VAL A 77 5.29 3.84 -4.21
N GLU A 78 6.05 4.06 -3.15
CA GLU A 78 5.53 4.53 -1.87
C GLU A 78 5.47 6.05 -1.91
N ALA A 79 4.33 6.61 -1.55
CA ALA A 79 4.08 8.03 -1.66
C ALA A 79 3.34 8.59 -0.45
N ARG A 80 3.58 9.87 -0.18
CA ARG A 80 2.79 10.68 0.72
C ARG A 80 1.73 11.42 -0.09
N ASN A 81 0.48 11.18 0.23
CA ASN A 81 -0.64 11.95 -0.27
C ASN A 81 -1.02 13.01 0.76
N SER A 82 -1.49 14.15 0.30
CA SER A 82 -2.09 15.17 1.15
C SER A 82 -3.21 15.89 0.41
N ALA A 83 -4.15 16.43 1.16
CA ALA A 83 -5.27 17.21 0.64
C ALA A 83 -5.82 18.11 1.74
N GLU A 84 -6.81 18.91 1.41
CA GLU A 84 -7.59 19.69 2.36
C GLU A 84 -9.05 19.21 2.33
N VAL A 85 -9.63 18.94 3.50
CA VAL A 85 -11.04 18.55 3.63
C VAL A 85 -11.68 19.43 4.70
N ASN A 86 -12.71 20.19 4.33
CA ASN A 86 -13.39 21.15 5.23
C ASN A 86 -12.42 22.15 5.91
N GLY A 87 -11.43 22.65 5.17
CA GLY A 87 -10.40 23.57 5.66
C GLY A 87 -9.35 22.92 6.58
N LYS A 88 -9.35 21.59 6.71
CA LYS A 88 -8.36 20.86 7.51
C LYS A 88 -7.38 20.10 6.61
N PRO A 89 -6.07 20.22 6.81
CA PRO A 89 -5.10 19.43 6.11
C PRO A 89 -5.19 17.97 6.56
N ILE A 90 -5.17 17.06 5.59
CA ILE A 90 -5.07 15.63 5.80
C ILE A 90 -3.89 15.06 5.02
N ALA A 91 -3.28 13.97 5.52
CA ALA A 91 -2.22 13.27 4.81
C ALA A 91 -2.29 11.77 5.12
N TRP A 92 -1.87 10.95 4.14
CA TRP A 92 -1.82 9.50 4.31
C TRP A 92 -0.74 8.89 3.44
N PRO A 93 -0.08 7.82 3.90
CA PRO A 93 0.84 7.05 3.10
C PRO A 93 0.09 6.10 2.16
N SER A 94 0.71 5.76 1.03
CA SER A 94 0.18 4.77 0.09
C SER A 94 1.30 4.08 -0.67
N ILE A 95 1.03 2.89 -1.18
CA ILE A 95 1.85 2.25 -2.21
C ILE A 95 1.01 2.11 -3.48
N TYR A 96 1.64 2.40 -4.60
CA TYR A 96 1.10 2.15 -5.93
C TYR A 96 1.95 1.06 -6.59
N ARG A 97 1.33 -0.06 -6.93
CA ARG A 97 1.92 -1.06 -7.81
C ARG A 97 1.46 -0.77 -9.24
N ILE A 98 2.40 -0.58 -10.12
CA ILE A 98 2.18 -0.14 -11.48
C ILE A 98 2.91 -1.09 -12.42
N VAL A 99 2.16 -1.70 -13.34
CA VAL A 99 2.73 -2.43 -14.47
C VAL A 99 2.75 -1.49 -15.66
N LEU A 100 3.92 -1.33 -16.26
CA LEU A 100 4.13 -0.41 -17.37
C LEU A 100 4.09 -1.15 -18.72
N ARG A 101 3.49 -0.51 -19.71
CA ARG A 101 3.76 -0.73 -21.13
C ARG A 101 4.47 0.52 -21.63
N GLU A 102 5.77 0.37 -21.94
CA GLU A 102 6.66 1.51 -22.19
C GLU A 102 6.71 2.44 -20.97
N ASP A 103 6.32 3.70 -21.11
CA ASP A 103 6.28 4.70 -20.03
C ASP A 103 4.84 5.06 -19.60
N ARG A 104 3.88 4.14 -19.83
CA ARG A 104 2.47 4.30 -19.47
C ARG A 104 1.98 3.16 -18.60
N VAL A 105 1.04 3.47 -17.74
CA VAL A 105 0.38 2.50 -16.85
C VAL A 105 -0.49 1.57 -17.69
N LEU A 106 -0.19 0.28 -17.68
CA LEU A 106 -1.07 -0.77 -18.19
C LEU A 106 -1.99 -1.29 -17.07
N HIS A 107 -1.43 -1.56 -15.89
CA HIS A 107 -2.22 -1.99 -14.73
C HIS A 107 -1.77 -1.25 -13.49
N GLY A 108 -2.61 -0.36 -12.97
CA GLY A 108 -2.40 0.38 -11.73
C GLY A 108 -3.20 -0.20 -10.57
N ARG A 109 -2.58 -0.34 -9.40
CA ARG A 109 -3.27 -0.67 -8.16
C ARG A 109 -2.72 0.15 -7.01
N ALA A 110 -3.62 0.75 -6.22
CA ALA A 110 -3.28 1.49 -5.02
C ALA A 110 -3.52 0.64 -3.76
N PHE A 111 -2.68 0.85 -2.75
CA PHE A 111 -2.77 0.26 -1.42
C PHE A 111 -2.64 1.36 -0.38
N TYR A 112 -3.67 1.61 0.37
CA TYR A 112 -3.72 2.53 1.51
C TYR A 112 -4.91 2.18 2.40
N ASP A 113 -4.86 2.62 3.64
CA ASP A 113 -5.92 2.39 4.61
C ASP A 113 -6.95 3.53 4.58
N ARG A 114 -8.15 3.26 4.07
CA ARG A 114 -9.24 4.24 4.06
C ARG A 114 -9.67 4.65 5.47
N THR A 115 -9.51 3.79 6.47
CA THR A 115 -9.83 4.12 7.86
C THR A 115 -8.97 5.26 8.36
N GLU A 116 -7.68 5.28 8.02
CA GLU A 116 -6.77 6.38 8.39
C GLU A 116 -7.14 7.71 7.72
N VAL A 117 -7.57 7.65 6.46
CA VAL A 117 -8.03 8.83 5.73
C VAL A 117 -9.31 9.37 6.37
N LEU A 118 -10.30 8.50 6.61
CA LEU A 118 -11.59 8.88 7.20
C LEU A 118 -11.45 9.43 8.62
N ALA A 119 -10.57 8.87 9.43
CA ALA A 119 -10.33 9.28 10.81
C ALA A 119 -9.84 10.74 10.94
N GLN A 120 -9.17 11.27 9.92
CA GLN A 120 -8.62 12.62 9.97
C GLN A 120 -9.71 13.71 9.82
N PHE A 121 -10.83 13.42 9.19
CA PHE A 121 -11.93 14.38 9.06
C PHE A 121 -13.18 14.02 9.87
N ASP A 122 -13.31 12.77 10.32
CA ASP A 122 -14.36 12.35 11.23
C ASP A 122 -13.77 11.47 12.35
N PRO A 123 -13.29 12.06 13.45
CA PRO A 123 -12.72 11.32 14.57
C PRO A 123 -13.67 10.31 15.21
N SER A 124 -15.00 10.47 15.05
CA SER A 124 -15.99 9.51 15.56
C SER A 124 -15.94 8.17 14.81
N ARG A 125 -15.37 8.17 13.61
CA ARG A 125 -15.13 6.97 12.79
C ARG A 125 -13.77 6.33 13.03
N ALA A 126 -12.92 6.98 13.84
CA ALA A 126 -11.62 6.45 14.21
C ALA A 126 -11.80 5.49 15.38
N SER A 127 -11.66 4.22 15.14
CA SER A 127 -11.48 3.23 16.23
C SER A 127 -10.14 3.40 16.96
N SER A 128 -9.24 4.17 16.38
CA SER A 128 -7.95 4.59 16.97
C SER A 128 -7.47 5.85 16.24
N GLY A 129 -7.00 6.85 16.95
CA GLY A 129 -6.55 8.14 16.43
C GLY A 129 -5.39 8.06 15.44
N VAL A 130 -4.67 9.15 15.25
CA VAL A 130 -3.44 9.20 14.45
C VAL A 130 -2.46 8.15 14.99
N ASN A 131 -2.12 7.17 14.17
CA ASN A 131 -1.31 6.01 14.55
C ASN A 131 0.10 6.07 13.92
N ALA A 132 0.94 5.07 14.22
CA ALA A 132 2.30 5.02 13.72
C ALA A 132 2.36 4.98 12.18
N HIS A 133 1.39 4.33 11.52
CA HIS A 133 1.35 4.20 10.07
C HIS A 133 0.99 5.53 9.38
N SER A 134 0.03 6.28 9.89
CA SER A 134 -0.38 7.57 9.31
C SER A 134 0.73 8.64 9.35
N ARG A 135 1.67 8.52 10.28
CA ARG A 135 2.84 9.42 10.44
C ARG A 135 4.11 8.93 9.75
N LEU A 136 4.05 7.76 9.12
CA LEU A 136 5.23 7.06 8.58
C LEU A 136 6.10 7.94 7.68
N LEU A 137 5.46 8.76 6.85
CA LEU A 137 6.15 9.61 5.86
C LEU A 137 6.19 11.09 6.26
N ASP A 138 5.93 11.42 7.53
CA ASP A 138 6.04 12.80 8.02
C ASP A 138 7.51 13.24 7.98
N GLY A 139 7.77 14.34 7.26
CA GLY A 139 9.12 14.85 7.06
C GLY A 139 10.00 14.04 6.10
N ALA A 140 9.47 12.99 5.48
CA ALA A 140 10.23 12.21 4.50
C ALA A 140 10.58 13.07 3.26
N VAL A 141 11.84 12.98 2.84
CA VAL A 141 12.33 13.64 1.63
C VAL A 141 12.29 12.62 0.48
N PRO A 142 11.89 13.03 -0.73
CA PRO A 142 11.94 12.15 -1.89
C PRO A 142 13.32 11.54 -2.07
N GLY A 143 13.39 10.21 -2.06
CA GLY A 143 14.62 9.46 -2.23
C GLY A 143 14.29 8.14 -2.91
N GLY A 144 14.75 7.95 -4.13
CA GLY A 144 14.56 6.69 -4.84
C GLY A 144 15.64 5.67 -4.51
N ALA A 145 15.26 4.43 -4.38
CA ALA A 145 16.20 3.34 -4.55
C ALA A 145 16.29 3.00 -6.04
N SER A 146 17.49 2.89 -6.58
CA SER A 146 17.68 2.38 -7.93
C SER A 146 17.27 0.92 -8.00
N GLY A 147 16.71 0.51 -9.14
CA GLY A 147 16.47 -0.91 -9.42
C GLY A 147 17.75 -1.72 -9.27
N SER A 148 17.59 -2.93 -8.78
CA SER A 148 18.71 -3.83 -8.53
C SER A 148 19.35 -4.34 -9.80
N ASP A 149 20.68 -4.49 -9.80
CA ASP A 149 21.41 -5.36 -10.71
C ASP A 149 20.82 -6.80 -10.62
N ARG A 150 20.89 -7.57 -11.72
CA ARG A 150 20.33 -8.92 -11.80
C ARG A 150 20.89 -9.85 -10.72
N ASP A 151 22.20 -9.74 -10.42
CA ASP A 151 22.86 -10.61 -9.44
C ASP A 151 22.38 -10.30 -8.02
N ILE A 152 22.26 -9.04 -7.66
CA ILE A 152 21.72 -8.62 -6.35
C ILE A 152 20.27 -9.02 -6.20
N SER A 153 19.48 -8.96 -7.28
CA SER A 153 18.09 -9.38 -7.30
C SER A 153 17.93 -10.88 -7.03
N ALA A 154 18.82 -11.72 -7.58
CA ALA A 154 18.80 -13.16 -7.33
C ALA A 154 19.15 -13.48 -5.87
N GLU A 155 20.19 -12.88 -5.34
CA GLU A 155 20.61 -13.08 -3.93
C GLU A 155 19.53 -12.59 -2.94
N LEU A 156 18.93 -11.43 -3.18
CA LEU A 156 17.83 -10.92 -2.36
C LEU A 156 16.62 -11.88 -2.39
N HIS A 157 16.31 -12.42 -3.58
CA HIS A 157 15.24 -13.42 -3.71
C HIS A 157 15.53 -14.65 -2.86
N ASP A 158 16.72 -15.22 -2.97
CA ASP A 158 17.05 -16.50 -2.32
C ASP A 158 17.24 -16.36 -0.80
N ARG A 159 17.73 -15.21 -0.32
CA ARG A 159 18.05 -15.00 1.09
C ARG A 159 16.94 -14.34 1.89
N PHE A 160 16.03 -13.59 1.27
CA PHE A 160 14.92 -12.92 1.97
C PHE A 160 13.56 -13.28 1.37
N VAL A 161 13.33 -12.97 0.08
CA VAL A 161 11.98 -13.04 -0.51
C VAL A 161 11.41 -14.44 -0.49
N LYS A 162 12.18 -15.43 -0.95
CA LYS A 162 11.73 -16.83 -1.00
C LYS A 162 11.54 -17.44 0.40
N PRO A 163 12.48 -17.34 1.36
CA PRO A 163 12.26 -17.84 2.71
C PRO A 163 11.09 -17.18 3.43
N TYR A 164 10.91 -15.89 3.26
CA TYR A 164 9.78 -15.14 3.84
C TYR A 164 8.44 -15.59 3.23
N ALA A 165 8.39 -15.76 1.90
CA ALA A 165 7.22 -16.28 1.21
C ALA A 165 6.89 -17.74 1.61
N GLU A 166 7.91 -18.60 1.77
CA GLU A 166 7.69 -19.97 2.24
C GLU A 166 7.14 -20.00 3.66
N ASN A 167 7.63 -19.12 4.55
CA ASN A 167 7.07 -19.02 5.92
C ASN A 167 5.60 -18.60 5.89
N TRP A 168 5.16 -17.76 4.96
CA TRP A 168 3.77 -17.34 4.83
C TRP A 168 2.83 -18.39 4.23
N LYS A 169 3.34 -19.40 3.52
CA LYS A 169 2.50 -20.52 3.01
C LYS A 169 1.94 -21.39 4.16
N LYS A 170 2.74 -21.58 5.20
CA LYS A 170 2.35 -22.25 6.45
C LYS A 170 3.03 -21.47 7.59
N PRO A 171 2.37 -20.42 8.09
CA PRO A 171 3.02 -19.47 8.99
C PRO A 171 3.51 -20.13 10.29
N ASP A 172 4.81 -19.96 10.56
CA ASP A 172 5.43 -20.26 11.83
C ASP A 172 5.70 -18.93 12.55
N PRO A 173 4.98 -18.62 13.65
CA PRO A 173 5.10 -17.35 14.37
C PRO A 173 6.52 -17.04 14.82
N ASP A 174 7.27 -18.06 15.25
CA ASP A 174 8.59 -17.88 15.85
C ASP A 174 9.65 -17.54 14.79
N ARG A 175 9.45 -17.98 13.55
CA ARG A 175 10.36 -17.69 12.44
C ARG A 175 10.28 -16.27 11.90
N PHE A 176 9.21 -15.52 12.18
CA PHE A 176 9.12 -14.15 11.66
C PHE A 176 10.21 -13.23 12.19
N ALA A 177 10.64 -13.44 13.45
CA ALA A 177 11.72 -12.65 14.04
C ALA A 177 13.07 -12.81 13.31
N ASP A 178 13.32 -13.97 12.67
CA ASP A 178 14.57 -14.26 11.95
C ASP A 178 14.79 -13.34 10.73
N PHE A 179 13.71 -12.81 10.16
CA PHE A 179 13.75 -11.89 9.02
C PHE A 179 14.10 -10.45 9.41
N TYR A 180 14.14 -10.14 10.72
CA TYR A 180 14.34 -8.79 11.23
C TYR A 180 15.61 -8.68 12.04
N ARG A 181 16.25 -7.49 11.98
CA ARG A 181 17.33 -7.15 12.91
C ARG A 181 16.79 -7.01 14.34
N PRO A 182 17.62 -7.20 15.38
CA PRO A 182 17.17 -7.11 16.78
C PRO A 182 16.49 -5.78 17.14
N GLN A 183 16.93 -4.66 16.53
CA GLN A 183 16.37 -3.32 16.75
C GLN A 183 15.35 -2.90 15.68
N ALA A 184 14.92 -3.84 14.86
CA ALA A 184 13.96 -3.55 13.82
C ALA A 184 12.59 -3.18 14.37
N ARG A 185 11.79 -2.53 13.53
CA ARG A 185 10.43 -2.16 13.83
C ARG A 185 9.48 -2.60 12.73
N MET A 186 8.29 -3.03 13.13
CA MET A 186 7.19 -3.35 12.23
C MET A 186 6.03 -2.40 12.46
N ILE A 187 5.44 -1.91 11.37
CA ILE A 187 4.33 -0.96 11.39
C ILE A 187 3.22 -1.50 10.49
N ASN A 188 2.04 -1.70 11.05
CA ASN A 188 0.85 -2.05 10.28
C ASN A 188 -0.21 -0.95 10.44
N PRO A 189 -1.14 -0.82 9.48
CA PRO A 189 -2.30 0.06 9.64
C PRO A 189 -3.01 -0.21 10.97
N GLY A 190 -3.27 0.85 11.74
CA GLY A 190 -3.93 0.76 13.05
C GLY A 190 -3.02 0.54 14.25
N PHE A 191 -1.74 0.33 14.08
CA PHE A 191 -0.82 0.24 15.21
C PHE A 191 -0.62 1.62 15.85
N GLU A 192 -0.81 1.73 17.15
CA GLU A 192 -0.53 2.96 17.90
C GLU A 192 0.96 3.29 17.92
N ARG A 193 1.81 2.26 17.96
CA ARG A 193 3.26 2.34 17.91
C ARG A 193 3.86 1.21 17.06
N PRO A 194 5.08 1.37 16.55
CA PRO A 194 5.80 0.25 15.97
C PRO A 194 5.99 -0.90 16.97
N LEU A 195 5.94 -2.14 16.48
CA LEU A 195 6.37 -3.32 17.23
C LEU A 195 7.85 -3.57 17.03
N GLY A 196 8.54 -3.92 18.10
CA GLY A 196 9.93 -4.37 18.05
C GLY A 196 10.02 -5.85 17.66
N THR A 197 11.21 -6.30 17.23
CA THR A 197 11.45 -7.68 16.79
C THR A 197 11.05 -8.72 17.85
N ALA A 198 11.29 -8.47 19.13
CA ALA A 198 10.92 -9.38 20.22
C ALA A 198 9.41 -9.58 20.39
N GLU A 199 8.58 -8.66 19.87
CA GLU A 199 7.13 -8.72 19.95
C GLU A 199 6.50 -9.48 18.78
N LEU A 200 7.24 -9.69 17.67
CA LEU A 200 6.71 -10.28 16.43
C LEU A 200 6.16 -11.69 16.64
N PRO A 201 6.84 -12.63 17.36
CA PRO A 201 6.29 -13.97 17.54
C PRO A 201 4.92 -13.95 18.21
N GLN A 202 4.75 -13.14 19.24
CA GLN A 202 3.46 -13.02 19.92
C GLN A 202 2.39 -12.39 19.03
N TYR A 203 2.73 -11.34 18.30
CA TYR A 203 1.82 -10.70 17.34
C TYR A 203 1.33 -11.69 16.27
N TYR A 204 2.25 -12.41 15.62
CA TYR A 204 1.89 -13.37 14.58
C TYR A 204 1.13 -14.58 15.15
N ARG A 205 1.41 -15.02 16.38
CA ARG A 205 0.65 -16.08 17.06
C ARG A 205 -0.82 -15.69 17.23
N LEU A 206 -1.08 -14.44 17.64
CA LEU A 206 -2.44 -13.92 17.78
C LEU A 206 -3.11 -13.77 16.40
N LEU A 207 -2.42 -13.19 15.42
CA LEU A 207 -2.95 -12.99 14.06
C LEU A 207 -3.36 -14.33 13.42
N ILE A 208 -2.54 -15.38 13.57
CA ILE A 208 -2.82 -16.71 13.03
C ILE A 208 -3.98 -17.37 13.78
N ALA A 209 -4.07 -17.19 15.09
CA ALA A 209 -5.18 -17.71 15.89
C ALA A 209 -6.51 -17.05 15.53
N ASP A 210 -6.50 -15.73 15.30
CA ASP A 210 -7.69 -14.95 14.94
C ASP A 210 -8.10 -15.13 13.46
N THR A 211 -7.19 -15.69 12.64
CA THR A 211 -7.42 -15.90 11.21
C THR A 211 -7.09 -17.35 10.82
N PRO A 212 -7.95 -18.33 11.16
CA PRO A 212 -7.71 -19.73 10.82
C PRO A 212 -7.45 -19.93 9.33
N GLY A 213 -6.41 -20.72 9.02
CA GLY A 213 -5.99 -20.98 7.64
C GLY A 213 -5.32 -19.78 6.97
N LEU A 214 -4.82 -18.80 7.74
CA LEU A 214 -4.06 -17.68 7.21
C LEU A 214 -2.85 -18.17 6.41
N SER A 215 -2.78 -17.72 5.18
CA SER A 215 -1.68 -17.96 4.25
C SER A 215 -1.53 -16.78 3.31
N LEU A 216 -0.30 -16.39 3.00
CA LEU A 216 -0.02 -15.35 2.03
C LEU A 216 0.71 -15.95 0.83
N ARG A 217 0.21 -15.62 -0.36
CA ARG A 217 0.85 -15.95 -1.63
C ARG A 217 1.50 -14.71 -2.21
N LEU A 218 2.80 -14.80 -2.49
CA LEU A 218 3.53 -13.74 -3.16
C LEU A 218 3.05 -13.61 -4.61
N GLU A 219 2.62 -12.42 -4.99
CA GLU A 219 2.19 -12.09 -6.35
C GLU A 219 3.32 -11.48 -7.16
N ARG A 220 3.96 -10.47 -6.59
CA ARG A 220 5.04 -9.69 -7.19
C ARG A 220 5.97 -9.15 -6.13
N TRP A 221 7.19 -8.84 -6.56
CA TRP A 221 8.13 -8.11 -5.75
C TRP A 221 9.07 -7.27 -6.60
N ALA A 222 9.60 -6.22 -6.02
CA ALA A 222 10.71 -5.44 -6.58
C ALA A 222 11.58 -4.94 -5.44
N GLY A 223 12.89 -5.03 -5.58
CA GLY A 223 13.78 -4.69 -4.48
C GLY A 223 15.22 -4.42 -4.90
N SER A 224 15.92 -3.77 -3.98
CA SER A 224 17.36 -3.51 -3.94
C SER A 224 17.90 -3.98 -2.58
N PRO A 225 19.22 -3.93 -2.33
CA PRO A 225 19.79 -4.32 -1.03
C PRO A 225 19.26 -3.51 0.16
N SER A 226 18.70 -2.32 -0.06
CA SER A 226 18.22 -1.43 1.00
C SER A 226 16.71 -1.27 1.04
N LEU A 227 15.98 -1.64 -0.02
CA LEU A 227 14.54 -1.41 -0.11
C LEU A 227 13.86 -2.53 -0.90
N LEU A 228 12.82 -3.12 -0.33
CA LEU A 228 12.05 -4.22 -0.94
C LEU A 228 10.56 -3.95 -0.81
N PHE A 229 9.81 -4.22 -1.88
CA PHE A 229 8.35 -4.28 -1.91
C PHE A 229 7.90 -5.69 -2.27
N CYS A 230 6.92 -6.22 -1.54
CA CYS A 230 6.29 -7.51 -1.79
C CYS A 230 4.77 -7.35 -1.83
N GLU A 231 4.13 -7.65 -2.97
CA GLU A 231 2.67 -7.70 -3.10
C GLU A 231 2.18 -9.11 -2.77
N TRP A 232 1.16 -9.21 -1.94
CA TRP A 232 0.59 -10.46 -1.46
C TRP A 232 -0.90 -10.56 -1.70
N THR A 233 -1.36 -11.78 -1.87
CA THR A 233 -2.75 -12.18 -1.65
C THR A 233 -2.81 -13.01 -0.36
N ALA A 234 -3.41 -12.46 0.68
CA ALA A 234 -3.70 -13.16 1.93
C ALA A 234 -5.03 -13.89 1.80
N THR A 235 -5.09 -15.13 2.29
CA THR A 235 -6.32 -15.92 2.43
C THR A 235 -6.42 -16.46 3.85
N GLY A 236 -7.64 -16.63 4.35
CA GLY A 236 -7.92 -17.15 5.69
C GLY A 236 -9.40 -17.11 5.98
N GLN A 237 -9.78 -17.46 7.21
CA GLN A 237 -11.16 -17.37 7.67
C GLN A 237 -11.31 -16.18 8.62
N MET A 238 -12.31 -15.33 8.38
CA MET A 238 -12.66 -14.23 9.26
C MET A 238 -14.17 -14.25 9.51
N GLY A 239 -14.58 -14.30 10.78
CA GLY A 239 -15.98 -14.49 11.14
C GLY A 239 -16.56 -15.81 10.59
N GLY A 240 -15.75 -16.88 10.52
CA GLY A 240 -16.13 -18.20 10.01
C GLY A 240 -16.33 -18.27 8.48
N ARG A 241 -15.92 -17.25 7.73
CA ARG A 241 -16.05 -17.20 6.26
C ARG A 241 -14.69 -17.06 5.58
N PRO A 242 -14.47 -17.75 4.45
CA PRO A 242 -13.25 -17.57 3.67
C PRO A 242 -13.15 -16.12 3.17
N LYS A 243 -11.98 -15.53 3.31
CA LYS A 243 -11.69 -14.16 2.92
C LYS A 243 -10.38 -14.08 2.16
N THR A 244 -10.30 -13.08 1.30
CA THR A 244 -9.09 -12.75 0.53
C THR A 244 -8.85 -11.26 0.65
N LEU A 245 -7.61 -10.90 0.98
CA LEU A 245 -7.14 -9.52 1.08
C LEU A 245 -5.86 -9.37 0.26
N SER A 246 -5.73 -8.26 -0.44
CA SER A 246 -4.46 -7.90 -1.08
C SER A 246 -3.75 -6.85 -0.25
N LEU A 247 -2.44 -7.01 -0.10
CA LEU A 247 -1.59 -6.08 0.63
C LEU A 247 -0.21 -5.97 -0.01
N VAL A 248 0.53 -4.94 0.39
CA VAL A 248 1.95 -4.79 0.05
C VAL A 248 2.73 -4.58 1.33
N ASP A 249 3.80 -5.35 1.50
CA ASP A 249 4.83 -5.05 2.49
C ASP A 249 5.96 -4.26 1.84
N ARG A 250 6.43 -3.23 2.54
CA ARG A 250 7.66 -2.52 2.24
C ARG A 250 8.67 -2.80 3.35
N PHE A 251 9.86 -3.22 2.97
CA PHE A 251 10.97 -3.44 3.89
C PHE A 251 12.11 -2.48 3.59
N THR A 252 12.63 -1.83 4.62
CA THR A 252 13.98 -1.27 4.60
C THR A 252 14.92 -2.35 5.08
N LEU A 253 15.97 -2.63 4.32
CA LEU A 253 16.88 -3.74 4.56
C LEU A 253 18.27 -3.25 4.95
N ASP A 254 18.94 -4.02 5.82
CA ASP A 254 20.38 -3.97 6.04
C ASP A 254 20.92 -5.39 5.84
N GLY A 255 21.68 -5.56 4.75
CA GLY A 255 22.00 -6.89 4.25
C GLY A 255 20.72 -7.60 3.78
N PHE A 256 20.42 -8.78 4.35
CA PHE A 256 19.22 -9.55 4.01
C PHE A 256 18.28 -9.69 5.22
N GLN A 257 18.26 -8.69 6.11
CA GLN A 257 17.33 -8.60 7.22
C GLN A 257 16.67 -7.24 7.22
N ALA A 258 15.39 -7.20 7.61
CA ALA A 258 14.64 -5.97 7.72
C ALA A 258 15.08 -5.18 8.97
N VAL A 259 15.34 -3.90 8.81
CA VAL A 259 15.43 -2.92 9.89
C VAL A 259 14.09 -2.22 10.11
N GLU A 260 13.24 -2.24 9.10
CA GLU A 260 11.86 -1.79 9.17
C GLU A 260 10.99 -2.58 8.20
N GLY A 261 9.82 -3.01 8.66
CA GLY A 261 8.75 -3.58 7.85
C GLY A 261 7.48 -2.75 8.00
N VAL A 262 6.83 -2.43 6.89
CA VAL A 262 5.58 -1.68 6.86
C VAL A 262 4.59 -2.38 5.94
N ALA A 263 3.40 -2.70 6.46
CA ALA A 263 2.33 -3.25 5.64
C ALA A 263 1.39 -2.15 5.15
N TYR A 264 0.85 -2.34 3.95
CA TYR A 264 -0.15 -1.47 3.32
C TYR A 264 -1.36 -2.29 2.91
N PHE A 265 -2.47 -2.12 3.63
CA PHE A 265 -3.77 -2.71 3.33
C PHE A 265 -4.89 -1.82 3.86
N ASP A 266 -6.10 -2.10 3.41
CA ASP A 266 -7.28 -1.33 3.78
C ASP A 266 -8.02 -2.01 4.94
N ARG A 267 -7.94 -1.45 6.15
CA ARG A 267 -8.67 -1.96 7.32
C ARG A 267 -10.19 -1.92 7.14
N LEU A 268 -10.68 -0.95 6.36
CA LEU A 268 -12.13 -0.88 6.11
C LEU A 268 -12.62 -2.09 5.32
N GLU A 269 -11.79 -2.63 4.43
CA GLU A 269 -12.08 -3.90 3.74
C GLU A 269 -12.13 -5.07 4.74
N LEU A 270 -11.19 -5.14 5.69
CA LEU A 270 -11.21 -6.16 6.76
C LEU A 270 -12.44 -6.02 7.65
N LEU A 271 -12.78 -4.80 8.09
CA LEU A 271 -13.95 -4.54 8.92
C LEU A 271 -15.24 -4.94 8.20
N ALA A 272 -15.38 -4.58 6.93
CA ALA A 272 -16.51 -4.97 6.09
C ALA A 272 -16.62 -6.50 5.90
N MET A 273 -15.50 -7.20 5.98
CA MET A 273 -15.47 -8.66 5.95
C MET A 273 -15.97 -9.28 7.27
N ALA A 274 -15.68 -8.65 8.40
CA ALA A 274 -16.13 -9.09 9.72
C ALA A 274 -17.60 -8.74 9.95
N ASP A 275 -18.02 -7.51 9.60
CA ASP A 275 -19.37 -6.99 9.69
C ASP A 275 -19.77 -6.30 8.38
N PRO A 276 -20.71 -6.88 7.60
CA PRO A 276 -21.20 -6.26 6.37
C PRO A 276 -21.88 -4.89 6.57
N ALA A 277 -22.34 -4.56 7.78
CA ALA A 277 -22.89 -3.24 8.07
C ALA A 277 -21.78 -2.18 8.11
N ALA A 278 -20.57 -2.54 8.52
CA ALA A 278 -19.40 -1.67 8.48
C ALA A 278 -19.01 -1.29 7.03
N ALA A 279 -19.31 -2.13 6.05
CA ALA A 279 -19.04 -1.85 4.63
C ALA A 279 -19.80 -0.62 4.12
N ARG A 280 -21.00 -0.36 4.65
CA ARG A 280 -21.84 0.78 4.24
C ARG A 280 -21.26 2.13 4.67
N ILE A 281 -20.32 2.13 5.62
CA ILE A 281 -19.67 3.34 6.13
C ILE A 281 -18.60 3.85 5.15
N GLY A 282 -18.06 2.96 4.31
CA GLY A 282 -16.90 3.25 3.44
C GLY A 282 -17.18 3.31 1.95
N ASP A 283 -18.43 3.19 1.51
CA ASP A 283 -18.77 3.25 0.08
C ASP A 283 -18.70 4.70 -0.43
N VAL A 284 -17.46 5.17 -0.64
CA VAL A 284 -17.17 6.49 -1.21
C VAL A 284 -17.46 6.50 -2.73
N SER A 285 -17.65 5.30 -3.33
CA SER A 285 -17.93 5.15 -4.77
C SER A 285 -19.42 5.33 -5.10
N ASP A 286 -20.30 5.10 -4.13
CA ASP A 286 -21.75 5.14 -4.32
C ASP A 286 -22.38 6.10 -3.30
N SER A 287 -21.86 7.29 -3.16
CA SER A 287 -22.49 8.19 -2.22
C SER A 287 -23.18 9.37 -2.88
N SER A 288 -24.47 9.20 -3.03
CA SER A 288 -25.48 10.13 -2.50
C SER A 288 -25.38 10.33 -0.95
N ALA A 289 -24.55 9.62 -0.22
CA ALA A 289 -24.27 9.85 1.20
C ALA A 289 -23.31 11.04 1.34
N ALA A 290 -23.92 12.21 1.39
CA ALA A 290 -23.33 13.51 1.60
C ALA A 290 -22.26 13.48 2.72
N LEU A 291 -21.06 14.00 2.38
CA LEU A 291 -20.34 14.78 3.36
C LEU A 291 -21.32 15.85 3.87
N PRO A 292 -21.46 16.07 5.19
CA PRO A 292 -22.32 17.12 5.70
C PRO A 292 -21.92 18.43 5.03
N ARG A 293 -22.96 19.20 4.58
CA ARG A 293 -22.80 20.52 3.99
C ARG A 293 -22.16 21.49 4.96
#